data_49a6ff842816441d155d4ced17ab733a
#
_entry.id   49a6ff842816441d155d4ced17ab733a
#
_cell.length_a   1.000
_cell.length_b   1.000
_cell.length_c   1.000
_cell.angle_alpha   90.00
_cell.angle_beta   90.00
_cell.angle_gamma   90.00
#
_symmetry.space_group_name_H-M   'P 1'
#
loop_
_entity.id
_entity.type
_entity.pdbx_description
1 polymer ?
#
loop_
_entity_poly.entity_id
_entity_poly.type
_entity_poly.pdbx_seq_one_letter_code
_entity_poly.pdbx_strand_id
1 'polypeptide(L)'
;MRDLTREQAKEIYRTAYWGKIKADQYPGAIAYQVFDTAVNHGVSQAIKFLQRAVGVIDDANLGPVSIAAIKSMPVGDVLSRFNAERLDFYTNLSTWSSFGKGWVRRVAINLKYAAEDIAH
;
A
#
# COMPACT_ATOMS: atom_id res chain seq x y z
N MET A 1 0.76 32.22 10.79
CA MET A 1 0.70 30.78 10.53
C MET A 1 1.15 30.02 11.76
N ARG A 2 0.46 28.95 12.06
CA ARG A 2 0.84 28.15 13.21
C ARG A 2 2.00 27.24 12.89
N ASP A 3 2.98 27.19 13.77
CA ASP A 3 4.08 26.24 13.65
C ASP A 3 3.63 24.87 14.14
N LEU A 4 3.85 23.86 13.31
CA LEU A 4 3.56 22.47 13.70
C LEU A 4 4.85 21.78 14.09
N THR A 5 4.77 20.96 15.12
CA THR A 5 5.88 20.10 15.46
C THR A 5 6.01 19.04 14.36
N ARG A 6 7.20 18.40 14.29
CA ARG A 6 7.44 17.34 13.33
C ARG A 6 6.45 16.19 13.52
N GLU A 7 6.16 15.84 14.76
CA GLU A 7 5.21 14.79 15.10
C GLU A 7 3.78 15.15 14.71
N GLN A 8 3.39 16.39 14.91
CA GLN A 8 2.06 16.87 14.52
C GLN A 8 1.89 16.84 13.01
N ALA A 9 2.90 17.27 12.28
CA ALA A 9 2.87 17.25 10.81
C ALA A 9 2.76 15.82 10.29
N LYS A 10 3.53 14.89 10.85
CA LYS A 10 3.46 13.47 10.49
C LYS A 10 2.09 12.87 10.75
N GLU A 11 1.50 13.22 11.89
CA GLU A 11 0.18 12.69 12.26
C GLU A 11 -0.92 13.19 11.32
N ILE A 12 -0.90 14.48 10.99
CA ILE A 12 -1.86 15.05 10.04
C ILE A 12 -1.73 14.36 8.67
N TYR A 13 -0.51 14.19 8.19
CA TYR A 13 -0.22 13.57 6.91
C TYR A 13 -0.68 12.12 6.90
N ARG A 14 -0.32 11.39 7.93
CA ARG A 14 -0.70 9.99 8.10
C ARG A 14 -2.21 9.82 8.12
N THR A 15 -2.92 10.66 8.88
CA THR A 15 -4.37 10.60 8.99
C THR A 15 -5.04 10.84 7.63
N ALA A 16 -4.54 11.82 6.88
CA ALA A 16 -5.08 12.13 5.56
C ALA A 16 -4.96 10.94 4.59
N TYR A 17 -3.79 10.32 4.53
CA TYR A 17 -3.57 9.14 3.66
C TYR A 17 -4.37 7.94 4.16
N TRP A 18 -4.38 7.72 5.47
CA TRP A 18 -5.07 6.60 6.09
C TRP A 18 -6.55 6.59 5.75
N GLY A 19 -7.18 7.77 5.84
CA GLY A 19 -8.59 7.91 5.48
C GLY A 19 -8.86 7.65 4.01
N LYS A 20 -7.99 8.15 3.13
CA LYS A 20 -8.16 7.98 1.69
C LYS A 20 -8.04 6.53 1.23
N ILE A 21 -7.22 5.73 1.90
CA ILE A 21 -7.08 4.32 1.58
C ILE A 21 -8.03 3.43 2.37
N LYS A 22 -8.88 4.03 3.20
CA LYS A 22 -9.87 3.33 4.05
C LYS A 22 -9.22 2.23 4.90
N ALA A 23 -8.10 2.57 5.51
CA ALA A 23 -7.25 1.62 6.22
C ALA A 23 -7.94 0.90 7.38
N ASP A 24 -8.98 1.50 7.96
CA ASP A 24 -9.72 0.90 9.07
C ASP A 24 -10.65 -0.24 8.65
N GLN A 25 -10.85 -0.44 7.34
CA GLN A 25 -11.80 -1.40 6.83
C GLN A 25 -11.20 -2.76 6.45
N TYR A 26 -9.89 -2.93 6.62
CA TYR A 26 -9.21 -4.20 6.34
C TYR A 26 -8.00 -4.35 7.26
N PRO A 27 -7.38 -5.56 7.30
CA PRO A 27 -6.31 -5.84 8.27
C PRO A 27 -5.16 -4.84 8.24
N GLY A 28 -4.65 -4.51 9.43
CA GLY A 28 -3.60 -3.50 9.59
C GLY A 28 -2.32 -3.80 8.83
N ALA A 29 -1.95 -5.07 8.70
CA ALA A 29 -0.77 -5.43 7.93
C ALA A 29 -0.90 -5.03 6.46
N ILE A 30 -2.08 -5.21 5.88
CA ILE A 30 -2.39 -4.78 4.51
C ILE A 30 -2.42 -3.25 4.45
N ALA A 31 -3.08 -2.62 5.41
CA ALA A 31 -3.22 -1.16 5.46
C ALA A 31 -1.86 -0.47 5.49
N TYR A 32 -0.90 -1.00 6.24
CA TYR A 32 0.45 -0.45 6.30
C TYR A 32 1.12 -0.47 4.92
N GLN A 33 1.03 -1.59 4.21
CA GLN A 33 1.63 -1.74 2.89
C GLN A 33 1.00 -0.78 1.87
N VAL A 34 -0.31 -0.64 1.93
CA VAL A 34 -1.05 0.27 1.05
C VAL A 34 -0.67 1.72 1.36
N PHE A 35 -0.59 2.07 2.65
CA PHE A 35 -0.17 3.39 3.09
C PHE A 35 1.22 3.74 2.56
N ASP A 36 2.19 2.84 2.73
CA ASP A 36 3.55 3.05 2.25
C ASP A 36 3.58 3.29 0.74
N THR A 37 2.81 2.52 0.00
CA THR A 37 2.72 2.66 -1.45
C THR A 37 2.06 3.98 -1.83
N ALA A 38 1.02 4.39 -1.09
CA ALA A 38 0.32 5.65 -1.33
C ALA A 38 1.25 6.85 -1.15
N VAL A 39 2.09 6.82 -0.13
CA VAL A 39 3.07 7.89 0.12
C VAL A 39 4.09 7.98 -1.02
N ASN A 40 4.52 6.84 -1.56
CA ASN A 40 5.56 6.81 -2.59
C ASN A 40 5.03 7.00 -4.02
N HIS A 41 3.82 6.57 -4.30
CA HIS A 41 3.29 6.52 -5.67
C HIS A 41 1.91 7.14 -5.84
N GLY A 42 1.31 7.61 -4.77
CA GLY A 42 -0.04 8.19 -4.79
C GLY A 42 -1.11 7.19 -4.40
N VAL A 43 -2.23 7.75 -3.91
CA VAL A 43 -3.35 6.96 -3.39
C VAL A 43 -4.00 6.12 -4.49
N SER A 44 -4.25 6.70 -5.66
CA SER A 44 -4.89 5.98 -6.76
C SER A 44 -4.10 4.75 -7.18
N GLN A 45 -2.79 4.89 -7.30
CA GLN A 45 -1.93 3.78 -7.70
C GLN A 45 -1.88 2.68 -6.65
N ALA A 46 -1.82 3.07 -5.36
CA ALA A 46 -1.84 2.10 -4.26
C ALA A 46 -3.13 1.29 -4.25
N ILE A 47 -4.26 1.96 -4.43
CA ILE A 47 -5.57 1.29 -4.45
C ILE A 47 -5.67 0.34 -5.66
N LYS A 48 -5.18 0.75 -6.81
CA LYS A 48 -5.19 -0.11 -8.00
C LYS A 48 -4.36 -1.38 -7.78
N PHE A 49 -3.20 -1.27 -7.15
CA PHE A 49 -2.39 -2.46 -6.82
C PHE A 49 -3.16 -3.40 -5.90
N LEU A 50 -3.83 -2.84 -4.90
CA LEU A 50 -4.62 -3.65 -3.97
C LEU A 50 -5.77 -4.35 -4.68
N GLN A 51 -6.47 -3.65 -5.54
CA GLN A 51 -7.57 -4.21 -6.31
C GLN A 51 -7.11 -5.33 -7.23
N ARG A 52 -5.99 -5.14 -7.92
CA ARG A 52 -5.40 -6.19 -8.77
C ARG A 52 -4.99 -7.40 -7.95
N ALA A 53 -4.44 -7.16 -6.74
CA ALA A 53 -4.01 -8.24 -5.86
C ALA A 53 -5.16 -9.15 -5.46
N VAL A 54 -6.36 -8.60 -5.28
CA VAL A 54 -7.53 -9.37 -4.86
C VAL A 54 -8.48 -9.72 -6.01
N GLY A 55 -8.10 -9.36 -7.24
CA GLY A 55 -8.83 -9.81 -8.43
C GLY A 55 -10.11 -9.07 -8.75
N VAL A 56 -10.23 -7.80 -8.35
CA VAL A 56 -11.37 -6.96 -8.71
C VAL A 56 -10.95 -5.86 -9.69
N ILE A 57 -11.94 -5.12 -10.21
CA ILE A 57 -11.68 -4.05 -11.17
C ILE A 57 -10.80 -2.97 -10.52
N ASP A 58 -9.74 -2.59 -11.22
CA ASP A 58 -8.74 -1.62 -10.74
C ASP A 58 -9.11 -0.18 -11.12
N ASP A 59 -10.24 0.28 -10.62
CA ASP A 59 -10.77 1.62 -10.91
C ASP A 59 -10.36 2.68 -9.87
N ALA A 60 -9.52 2.32 -8.92
CA ALA A 60 -9.06 3.18 -7.82
C ALA A 60 -10.18 3.59 -6.86
N ASN A 61 -11.29 2.88 -6.87
CA ASN A 61 -12.44 3.15 -6.00
C ASN A 61 -12.68 1.97 -5.07
N LEU A 62 -12.33 2.12 -3.79
CA LEU A 62 -12.51 1.07 -2.78
C LEU A 62 -13.97 1.06 -2.29
N GLY A 63 -14.82 0.46 -3.10
CA GLY A 63 -16.21 0.25 -2.71
C GLY A 63 -16.41 -1.07 -1.97
N PRO A 64 -17.68 -1.42 -1.66
CA PRO A 64 -18.00 -2.64 -0.92
C PRO A 64 -17.46 -3.93 -1.56
N VAL A 65 -17.45 -4.01 -2.88
CA VAL A 65 -16.96 -5.19 -3.60
C VAL A 65 -15.46 -5.39 -3.36
N SER A 66 -14.68 -4.31 -3.48
CA SER A 66 -13.25 -4.36 -3.24
C SER A 66 -12.94 -4.72 -1.80
N ILE A 67 -13.62 -4.09 -0.84
CA ILE A 67 -13.40 -4.36 0.58
C ILE A 67 -13.73 -5.81 0.92
N ALA A 68 -14.85 -6.33 0.40
CA ALA A 68 -15.25 -7.71 0.64
C ALA A 68 -14.20 -8.68 0.08
N ALA A 69 -13.67 -8.41 -1.09
CA ALA A 69 -12.63 -9.24 -1.70
C ALA A 69 -11.35 -9.25 -0.87
N ILE A 70 -10.95 -8.10 -0.33
CA ILE A 70 -9.77 -8.00 0.53
C ILE A 70 -9.96 -8.84 1.79
N LYS A 71 -11.13 -8.74 2.41
CA LYS A 71 -11.42 -9.46 3.66
C LYS A 71 -11.55 -10.96 3.47
N SER A 72 -11.93 -11.42 2.27
CA SER A 72 -12.15 -12.83 1.99
C SER A 72 -10.88 -13.60 1.64
N MET A 73 -9.77 -12.89 1.36
CA MET A 73 -8.51 -13.51 0.97
C MET A 73 -7.56 -13.56 2.18
N PRO A 74 -6.78 -14.64 2.36
CA PRO A 74 -5.78 -14.69 3.42
C PRO A 74 -4.82 -13.51 3.34
N VAL A 75 -4.47 -12.94 4.49
CA VAL A 75 -3.62 -11.73 4.55
C VAL A 75 -2.30 -11.94 3.83
N GLY A 76 -1.67 -13.10 4.03
CA GLY A 76 -0.40 -13.39 3.35
C GLY A 76 -0.50 -13.39 1.84
N ASP A 77 -1.61 -13.89 1.31
CA ASP A 77 -1.85 -13.90 -0.14
C ASP A 77 -2.00 -12.47 -0.67
N VAL A 78 -2.77 -11.64 0.04
CA VAL A 78 -2.95 -10.24 -0.36
C VAL A 78 -1.61 -9.52 -0.38
N LEU A 79 -0.82 -9.67 0.68
CA LEU A 79 0.48 -9.00 0.80
C LEU A 79 1.44 -9.43 -0.29
N SER A 80 1.53 -10.72 -0.57
CA SER A 80 2.42 -11.24 -1.62
C SER A 80 2.01 -10.71 -3.00
N ARG A 81 0.74 -10.75 -3.31
CA ARG A 81 0.21 -10.29 -4.59
C ARG A 81 0.35 -8.77 -4.73
N PHE A 82 0.10 -8.03 -3.66
CA PHE A 82 0.24 -6.57 -3.64
C PHE A 82 1.68 -6.16 -3.94
N ASN A 83 2.65 -6.78 -3.28
CA ASN A 83 4.05 -6.46 -3.50
C ASN A 83 4.54 -6.92 -4.88
N ALA A 84 3.98 -8.01 -5.42
CA ALA A 84 4.27 -8.44 -6.77
C ALA A 84 3.82 -7.37 -7.79
N GLU A 85 2.64 -6.76 -7.59
CA GLU A 85 2.16 -5.68 -8.43
C GLU A 85 3.09 -4.46 -8.38
N ARG A 86 3.61 -4.13 -7.20
CA ARG A 86 4.58 -3.04 -7.05
C ARG A 86 5.85 -3.32 -7.85
N LEU A 87 6.39 -4.52 -7.73
CA LEU A 87 7.61 -4.89 -8.44
C LEU A 87 7.41 -4.84 -9.96
N ASP A 88 6.28 -5.36 -10.44
CA ASP A 88 5.96 -5.33 -11.85
C ASP A 88 5.85 -3.89 -12.37
N PHE A 89 5.20 -3.04 -11.59
CA PHE A 89 5.08 -1.61 -11.91
C PHE A 89 6.46 -0.96 -12.07
N TYR A 90 7.40 -1.26 -11.18
CA TYR A 90 8.74 -0.67 -11.22
C TYR A 90 9.48 -1.06 -12.50
N THR A 91 9.35 -2.29 -12.95
CA THR A 91 10.06 -2.76 -14.16
C THR A 91 9.55 -2.07 -15.42
N ASN A 92 8.37 -1.49 -15.38
CA ASN A 92 7.75 -0.81 -16.52
C ASN A 92 7.96 0.71 -16.52
N LEU A 93 8.64 1.25 -15.50
CA LEU A 93 8.88 2.69 -15.42
C LEU A 93 10.12 3.10 -16.19
N SER A 94 10.04 4.22 -16.89
CA SER A 94 11.18 4.79 -17.61
C SER A 94 12.30 5.23 -16.65
N THR A 95 11.99 5.43 -15.38
CA THR A 95 12.95 5.85 -14.35
C THR A 95 13.61 4.68 -13.62
N TRP A 96 13.41 3.44 -14.07
CA TRP A 96 13.93 2.25 -13.41
C TRP A 96 15.43 2.33 -13.14
N SER A 97 16.21 2.76 -14.11
CA SER A 97 17.66 2.83 -13.98
C SER A 97 18.12 3.80 -12.89
N SER A 98 17.31 4.83 -12.60
CA SER A 98 17.63 5.85 -11.60
C SER A 98 17.11 5.48 -10.20
N PHE A 99 15.92 4.91 -10.12
CA PHE A 99 15.20 4.73 -8.86
C PHE A 99 14.88 3.29 -8.51
N GLY A 100 14.98 2.37 -9.46
CA GLY A 100 14.55 0.98 -9.29
C GLY A 100 15.17 0.28 -8.09
N LYS A 101 16.46 0.49 -7.86
CA LYS A 101 17.17 -0.15 -6.75
C LYS A 101 16.57 0.25 -5.40
N GLY A 102 16.28 1.53 -5.22
CA GLY A 102 15.68 2.03 -3.98
C GLY A 102 14.28 1.51 -3.77
N TRP A 103 13.47 1.47 -4.84
CA TRP A 103 12.10 0.96 -4.77
C TRP A 103 12.06 -0.53 -4.47
N VAL A 104 12.94 -1.32 -5.10
CA VAL A 104 13.03 -2.75 -4.85
C VAL A 104 13.44 -3.02 -3.40
N ARG A 105 14.40 -2.26 -2.89
CA ARG A 105 14.81 -2.37 -1.49
C ARG A 105 13.64 -2.09 -0.56
N ARG A 106 12.81 -1.09 -0.88
CA ARG A 106 11.63 -0.75 -0.09
C ARG A 106 10.64 -1.91 -0.04
N VAL A 107 10.38 -2.52 -1.19
CA VAL A 107 9.50 -3.70 -1.25
C VAL A 107 10.08 -4.85 -0.42
N ALA A 108 11.39 -5.08 -0.49
CA ALA A 108 12.05 -6.11 0.29
C ALA A 108 11.88 -5.88 1.79
N ILE A 109 12.03 -4.64 2.25
CA ILE A 109 11.81 -4.28 3.65
C ILE A 109 10.37 -4.53 4.06
N ASN A 110 9.42 -4.12 3.21
CA ASN A 110 8.00 -4.31 3.49
C ASN A 110 7.61 -5.79 3.54
N LEU A 111 8.22 -6.62 2.71
CA LEU A 111 8.00 -8.07 2.77
C LEU A 111 8.47 -8.66 4.10
N LYS A 112 9.57 -8.17 4.65
CA LYS A 112 10.04 -8.62 5.97
C LYS A 112 9.08 -8.20 7.06
N TYR A 113 8.57 -6.98 7.03
CA TYR A 113 7.56 -6.51 7.99
C TYR A 113 6.27 -7.32 7.85
N ALA A 114 5.86 -7.62 6.63
CA ALA A 114 4.66 -8.43 6.39
C ALA A 114 4.80 -9.81 7.02
N ALA A 115 5.97 -10.44 6.88
CA ALA A 115 6.22 -11.75 7.47
C ALA A 115 6.14 -11.70 9.00
N GLU A 116 6.69 -10.66 9.62
CA GLU A 116 6.60 -10.47 11.07
C GLU A 116 5.16 -10.28 11.52
N ASP A 117 4.39 -9.43 10.80
CA ASP A 117 3.00 -9.16 11.14
C ASP A 117 2.14 -10.42 11.08
N ILE A 118 2.37 -11.28 10.10
CA ILE A 118 1.62 -12.53 9.95
C ILE A 118 2.00 -13.53 11.05
N ALA A 119 3.27 -13.56 11.46
CA ALA A 119 3.75 -14.47 12.49
C ALA A 119 3.22 -14.11 13.89
N HIS A 120 2.74 -12.92 14.08
CA HIS A 120 2.22 -12.43 15.34
C HIS A 120 0.71 -12.25 15.26
#